data_ad38e64a715d7a1135bd08a11a3aabae
#
_entry.id   ad38e64a715d7a1135bd08a11a3aabae
#
_cell.length_a   1.000
_cell.length_b   1.000
_cell.length_c   1.000
_cell.angle_alpha   90.00
_cell.angle_beta   90.00
_cell.angle_gamma   90.00
#
_symmetry.space_group_name_H-M   'P 1'
#
loop_
_entity.id
_entity.type
_entity.pdbx_description
1 polymer ?
#
loop_
_entity_poly.entity_id
_entity_poly.type
_entity_poly.pdbx_seq_one_letter_code
_entity_poly.pdbx_strand_id
1 'polypeptide(L)'
;ILTIEDPIEFVHQSKKCLINQREVHRDTLGFNEALRSALREDPDVILVGEMRDLETIRLALTAAETGHLVFGTLHTSSAAKTIDRIVDVFPAEEKDMVRAMLSESLRAVISQTLLKKTGGGRVAAHE
;
A
#
# COMPACT_ATOMS: atom_id res chain seq x y z
N ILE A 1 9.65 -10.30 3.47
CA ILE A 1 8.88 -9.05 3.49
C ILE A 1 9.72 -7.97 2.85
N LEU A 2 9.16 -7.26 1.89
CA LEU A 2 9.81 -6.13 1.25
C LEU A 2 8.95 -4.88 1.46
N THR A 3 9.57 -3.78 1.89
CA THR A 3 8.88 -2.49 2.06
C THR A 3 9.49 -1.42 1.17
N ILE A 4 8.67 -0.50 0.69
CA ILE A 4 9.05 0.67 -0.08
C ILE A 4 8.42 1.87 0.61
N GLU A 5 9.22 2.76 1.16
CA GLU A 5 8.77 3.81 2.08
C GLU A 5 9.39 5.17 1.71
N ASP A 6 8.73 6.25 2.07
CA ASP A 6 9.19 7.62 1.83
C ASP A 6 8.74 8.57 2.97
N PRO A 7 9.56 8.68 4.03
CA PRO A 7 10.73 7.88 4.40
C PRO A 7 10.39 6.61 5.16
N ILE A 8 11.40 5.82 5.56
CA ILE A 8 11.22 4.73 6.54
C ILE A 8 10.89 5.35 7.91
N GLU A 9 9.68 5.05 8.40
CA GLU A 9 9.22 5.58 9.70
C GLU A 9 9.76 4.75 10.87
N PHE A 10 9.90 3.45 10.67
CA PHE A 10 10.36 2.53 11.70
C PHE A 10 11.25 1.44 11.12
N VAL A 11 12.42 1.25 11.70
CA VAL A 11 13.36 0.21 11.26
C VAL A 11 13.01 -1.12 11.92
N HIS A 12 12.69 -2.10 11.10
CA HIS A 12 12.36 -3.46 11.53
C HIS A 12 13.59 -4.37 11.48
N GLN A 13 13.73 -5.23 12.46
CA GLN A 13 14.74 -6.28 12.45
C GLN A 13 14.15 -7.59 11.94
N SER A 14 14.90 -8.27 11.08
CA SER A 14 14.55 -9.63 10.64
C SER A 14 14.58 -10.60 11.83
N LYS A 15 13.51 -11.37 12.00
CA LYS A 15 13.38 -12.37 13.08
C LYS A 15 13.05 -13.74 12.48
N LYS A 16 11.77 -13.97 12.14
CA LYS A 16 11.30 -15.21 11.52
C LYS A 16 11.31 -15.17 10.00
N CYS A 17 11.44 -13.98 9.41
CA CYS A 17 11.53 -13.74 7.98
C CYS A 17 12.56 -12.67 7.69
N LEU A 18 13.07 -12.66 6.47
CA LEU A 18 13.90 -11.57 5.97
C LEU A 18 13.03 -10.33 5.74
N ILE A 19 13.42 -9.20 6.30
CA ILE A 19 12.79 -7.90 6.05
C ILE A 19 13.79 -7.02 5.30
N ASN A 20 13.39 -6.57 4.11
CA ASN A 20 14.15 -5.65 3.28
C ASN A 20 13.35 -4.36 3.16
N GLN A 21 13.82 -3.29 3.79
CA GLN A 21 13.19 -1.96 3.74
C GLN A 21 13.97 -1.07 2.77
N ARG A 22 13.25 -0.45 1.83
CA ARG A 22 13.80 0.47 0.84
C ARG A 22 13.18 1.85 1.02
N GLU A 23 14.05 2.84 1.14
CA GLU A 23 13.65 4.24 1.22
C GLU A 23 13.79 4.89 -0.16
N VAL A 24 12.73 5.57 -0.60
CA VAL A 24 12.74 6.35 -1.84
C VAL A 24 13.78 7.47 -1.72
N HIS A 25 14.47 7.76 -2.80
CA HIS A 25 15.57 8.71 -2.94
C HIS A 25 16.90 8.32 -2.24
N ARG A 26 16.91 7.29 -1.41
CA ARG A 26 18.13 6.72 -0.83
C ARG A 26 18.49 5.38 -1.46
N ASP A 27 17.57 4.46 -1.50
CA ASP A 27 17.79 3.08 -1.95
C ASP A 27 17.17 2.81 -3.33
N THR A 28 16.24 3.65 -3.76
CA THR A 28 15.54 3.57 -5.04
C THR A 28 15.13 4.96 -5.54
N LEU A 29 14.92 5.07 -6.84
CA LEU A 29 14.51 6.33 -7.48
C LEU A 29 13.05 6.69 -7.21
N GLY A 30 12.19 5.70 -7.00
CA GLY A 30 10.77 5.90 -6.75
C GLY A 30 10.06 4.61 -6.37
N PHE A 31 8.76 4.74 -6.08
CA PHE A 31 7.90 3.59 -5.74
C PHE A 31 7.78 2.61 -6.92
N ASN A 32 7.65 3.11 -8.15
CA ASN A 32 7.47 2.30 -9.34
C ASN A 32 8.68 1.43 -9.64
N GLU A 33 9.87 2.02 -9.61
CA GLU A 33 11.13 1.31 -9.85
C GLU A 33 11.35 0.22 -8.81
N ALA A 34 11.14 0.58 -7.54
CA ALA A 34 11.28 -0.36 -6.44
C ALA A 34 10.28 -1.52 -6.52
N LEU A 35 9.02 -1.23 -6.83
CA LEU A 35 7.97 -2.25 -6.91
C LEU A 35 8.17 -3.19 -8.11
N ARG A 36 8.58 -2.66 -9.27
CA ARG A 36 8.96 -3.50 -10.42
C ARG A 36 10.12 -4.43 -10.11
N SER A 37 11.12 -3.94 -9.39
CA SER A 37 12.27 -4.74 -8.93
C SER A 37 11.82 -5.79 -7.92
N ALA A 38 10.99 -5.40 -6.96
CA ALA A 38 10.47 -6.26 -5.91
C ALA A 38 9.78 -7.52 -6.46
N LEU A 39 9.01 -7.40 -7.52
CA LEU A 39 8.31 -8.53 -8.16
C LEU A 39 9.26 -9.61 -8.70
N ARG A 40 10.53 -9.30 -8.87
CA ARG A 40 11.57 -10.24 -9.33
C ARG A 40 12.37 -10.88 -8.19
N GLU A 41 12.11 -10.45 -6.95
CA GLU A 41 12.87 -10.88 -5.77
C GLU A 41 12.13 -11.93 -4.94
N ASP A 42 11.01 -12.43 -5.46
CA ASP A 42 10.17 -13.45 -4.83
C ASP A 42 9.76 -13.10 -3.38
N PRO A 43 9.19 -11.90 -3.12
CA PRO A 43 8.69 -11.57 -1.81
C PRO A 43 7.34 -12.26 -1.55
N ASP A 44 7.07 -12.65 -0.30
CA ASP A 44 5.74 -13.12 0.09
C ASP A 44 4.82 -11.93 0.44
N VAL A 45 5.40 -10.90 1.03
CA VAL A 45 4.69 -9.71 1.51
C VAL A 45 5.38 -8.46 1.00
N ILE A 46 4.59 -7.54 0.45
CA ILE A 46 5.04 -6.23 -0.03
C ILE A 46 4.28 -5.14 0.71
N LEU A 47 4.99 -4.16 1.27
CA LEU A 47 4.40 -2.93 1.78
C LEU A 47 4.76 -1.76 0.84
N VAL A 48 3.76 -1.10 0.31
CA VAL A 48 3.90 0.16 -0.43
C VAL A 48 3.49 1.30 0.51
N GLY A 49 4.47 2.05 0.97
CA GLY A 49 4.30 3.06 2.01
C GLY A 49 3.30 4.15 1.64
N GLU A 50 3.16 4.48 0.36
CA GLU A 50 2.12 5.36 -0.14
C GLU A 50 1.80 5.09 -1.62
N MET A 51 0.52 4.96 -1.95
CA MET A 51 0.03 4.80 -3.31
C MET A 51 -0.56 6.13 -3.82
N ARG A 52 0.25 6.94 -4.51
CA ARG A 52 -0.14 8.27 -4.99
C ARG A 52 -0.58 8.32 -6.44
N ASP A 53 0.01 7.51 -7.28
CA ASP A 53 -0.11 7.59 -8.74
C ASP A 53 -0.64 6.30 -9.35
N LEU A 54 -1.15 6.44 -10.58
CA LEU A 54 -1.73 5.36 -11.37
C LEU A 54 -0.79 4.15 -11.50
N GLU A 55 0.48 4.40 -11.78
CA GLU A 55 1.43 3.32 -12.06
C GLU A 55 1.74 2.50 -10.80
N THR A 56 1.95 3.17 -9.66
CA THR A 56 2.15 2.51 -8.37
C THR A 56 0.94 1.65 -7.98
N ILE A 57 -0.27 2.19 -8.15
CA ILE A 57 -1.51 1.45 -7.85
C ILE A 57 -1.68 0.26 -8.79
N ARG A 58 -1.41 0.43 -10.09
CA ARG A 58 -1.47 -0.67 -11.08
C ARG A 58 -0.51 -1.80 -10.73
N LEU A 59 0.72 -1.47 -10.38
CA LEU A 59 1.74 -2.45 -10.00
C LEU A 59 1.37 -3.17 -8.69
N ALA A 60 0.83 -2.45 -7.71
CA ALA A 60 0.35 -3.03 -6.45
C ALA A 60 -0.80 -4.01 -6.67
N LEU A 61 -1.77 -3.67 -7.52
CA LEU A 61 -2.86 -4.55 -7.91
C LEU A 61 -2.34 -5.80 -8.63
N THR A 62 -1.43 -5.63 -9.58
CA THR A 62 -0.79 -6.75 -10.30
C THR A 62 -0.04 -7.67 -9.34
N ALA A 63 0.68 -7.12 -8.38
CA ALA A 63 1.36 -7.90 -7.35
C ALA A 63 0.37 -8.73 -6.52
N ALA A 64 -0.75 -8.13 -6.11
CA ALA A 64 -1.80 -8.81 -5.36
C ALA A 64 -2.44 -9.95 -6.15
N GLU A 65 -2.71 -9.75 -7.44
CA GLU A 65 -3.27 -10.78 -8.32
C GLU A 65 -2.31 -11.93 -8.60
N THR A 66 -1.01 -11.66 -8.57
CA THR A 66 0.02 -12.67 -8.84
C THR A 66 0.50 -13.42 -7.59
N GLY A 67 -0.24 -13.32 -6.49
CA GLY A 67 -0.07 -14.17 -5.32
C GLY A 67 0.67 -13.56 -4.13
N HIS A 68 0.99 -12.26 -4.19
CA HIS A 68 1.62 -11.54 -3.07
C HIS A 68 0.58 -10.96 -2.10
N LEU A 69 0.90 -10.94 -0.82
CA LEU A 69 0.15 -10.12 0.13
C LEU A 69 0.68 -8.68 0.06
N VAL A 70 -0.17 -7.77 -0.39
CA VAL A 70 0.19 -6.36 -0.58
C VAL A 70 -0.51 -5.49 0.45
N PHE A 71 0.26 -4.73 1.21
CA PHE A 71 -0.22 -3.62 2.03
C PHE A 71 0.08 -2.31 1.32
N GLY A 72 -0.92 -1.46 1.19
CA GLY A 72 -0.74 -0.13 0.62
C GLY A 72 -1.43 0.92 1.48
N THR A 73 -0.87 2.11 1.55
CA THR A 73 -1.50 3.22 2.26
C THR A 73 -2.00 4.29 1.28
N LEU A 74 -3.13 4.88 1.62
CA LEU A 74 -3.73 6.02 0.93
C LEU A 74 -4.21 7.03 1.95
N HIS A 75 -4.31 8.29 1.55
CA HIS A 75 -4.88 9.35 2.36
C HIS A 75 -6.33 9.57 1.97
N THR A 76 -7.24 9.00 2.73
CA THR A 76 -8.69 9.11 2.52
C THR A 76 -9.40 9.29 3.86
N SER A 77 -10.65 9.75 3.82
CA SER A 77 -11.44 10.05 5.02
C SER A 77 -12.34 8.90 5.48
N SER A 78 -12.42 7.80 4.71
CA SER A 78 -13.21 6.61 5.05
C SER A 78 -12.77 5.39 4.24
N ALA A 79 -13.13 4.19 4.71
CA ALA A 79 -12.85 2.94 3.99
C ALA A 79 -13.52 2.92 2.61
N ALA A 80 -14.79 3.33 2.50
CA ALA A 80 -15.50 3.39 1.23
C ALA A 80 -14.82 4.32 0.22
N LYS A 81 -14.43 5.52 0.64
CA LYS A 81 -13.72 6.49 -0.22
C LYS A 81 -12.36 6.00 -0.69
N THR A 82 -11.75 5.08 0.01
CA THR A 82 -10.49 4.45 -0.42
C THR A 82 -10.68 3.66 -1.70
N ILE A 83 -11.76 2.90 -1.83
CA ILE A 83 -12.09 2.16 -3.05
C ILE A 83 -12.29 3.12 -4.22
N ASP A 84 -13.11 4.15 -4.02
CA ASP A 84 -13.35 5.17 -5.04
C ASP A 84 -12.04 5.83 -5.47
N ARG A 85 -11.18 6.17 -4.52
CA ARG A 85 -9.88 6.79 -4.79
C ARG A 85 -8.97 5.91 -5.65
N ILE A 86 -8.93 4.60 -5.39
CA ILE A 86 -8.16 3.65 -6.20
C ILE A 86 -8.70 3.58 -7.62
N VAL A 87 -10.02 3.46 -7.78
CA VAL A 87 -10.67 3.35 -9.10
C VAL A 87 -10.55 4.65 -9.90
N ASP A 88 -10.67 5.80 -9.23
CA ASP A 88 -10.73 7.09 -9.90
C ASP A 88 -9.43 7.56 -10.53
N VAL A 89 -8.28 7.01 -10.15
CA VAL A 89 -7.01 7.33 -10.82
C VAL A 89 -6.89 6.70 -12.20
N PHE A 90 -7.72 5.69 -12.51
CA PHE A 90 -7.69 4.99 -13.79
C PHE A 90 -8.56 5.69 -14.84
N PRO A 91 -8.18 5.60 -16.14
CA PRO A 91 -9.04 6.04 -17.25
C PRO A 91 -10.40 5.33 -17.21
N ALA A 92 -11.42 5.98 -17.78
CA ALA A 92 -12.80 5.48 -17.75
C ALA A 92 -12.95 4.06 -18.33
N GLU A 93 -12.22 3.77 -19.39
CA GLU A 93 -12.23 2.46 -20.07
C GLU A 93 -11.59 1.33 -19.25
N GLU A 94 -10.80 1.65 -18.23
CA GLU A 94 -10.15 0.67 -17.35
C GLU A 94 -10.88 0.46 -16.02
N LYS A 95 -11.80 1.34 -15.65
CA LYS A 95 -12.44 1.34 -14.31
C LYS A 95 -13.17 0.04 -13.99
N ASP A 96 -13.87 -0.55 -14.95
CA ASP A 96 -14.60 -1.80 -14.73
C ASP A 96 -13.65 -2.97 -14.53
N MET A 97 -12.55 -3.02 -15.27
CA MET A 97 -11.49 -4.01 -15.07
C MET A 97 -10.87 -3.86 -13.67
N VAL A 98 -10.56 -2.64 -13.23
CA VAL A 98 -9.98 -2.38 -11.91
C VAL A 98 -10.94 -2.77 -10.79
N ARG A 99 -12.23 -2.50 -10.93
CA ARG A 99 -13.25 -2.96 -9.97
C ARG A 99 -13.30 -4.48 -9.87
N ALA A 100 -13.21 -5.17 -11.01
CA ALA A 100 -13.15 -6.63 -11.04
C ALA A 100 -11.90 -7.17 -10.33
N MET A 101 -10.73 -6.59 -10.61
CA MET A 101 -9.47 -6.94 -9.95
C MET A 101 -9.55 -6.74 -8.43
N LEU A 102 -10.08 -5.61 -7.98
CA LEU A 102 -10.28 -5.33 -6.55
C LEU A 102 -11.25 -6.31 -5.90
N SER A 103 -12.35 -6.67 -6.58
CA SER A 103 -13.33 -7.60 -6.03
C SER A 103 -12.77 -8.99 -5.74
N GLU A 104 -11.75 -9.39 -6.49
CA GLU A 104 -11.08 -10.69 -6.32
C GLU A 104 -9.91 -10.63 -5.33
N SER A 105 -9.11 -9.56 -5.37
CA SER A 105 -7.85 -9.47 -4.64
C SER A 105 -7.93 -8.71 -3.32
N LEU A 106 -8.86 -7.75 -3.16
CA LEU A 106 -8.97 -6.95 -1.96
C LEU A 106 -9.42 -7.80 -0.76
N ARG A 107 -8.67 -7.72 0.34
CA ARG A 107 -8.95 -8.48 1.57
C ARG A 107 -9.56 -7.63 2.66
N ALA A 108 -9.04 -6.43 2.84
CA ALA A 108 -9.53 -5.49 3.86
C ALA A 108 -9.18 -4.05 3.49
N VAL A 109 -9.98 -3.13 3.96
CA VAL A 109 -9.68 -1.70 4.00
C VAL A 109 -9.83 -1.25 5.44
N ILE A 110 -8.78 -0.65 5.98
CA ILE A 110 -8.75 -0.15 7.35
C ILE A 110 -8.57 1.36 7.29
N SER A 111 -9.58 2.09 7.70
CA SER A 111 -9.52 3.55 7.82
C SER A 111 -9.24 3.92 9.27
N GLN A 112 -8.31 4.84 9.49
CA GLN A 112 -7.90 5.27 10.83
C GLN A 112 -8.03 6.78 10.98
N THR A 113 -8.57 7.19 12.11
CA THR A 113 -8.53 8.58 12.57
C THR A 113 -8.04 8.68 14.00
N LEU A 114 -7.44 9.83 14.36
CA LEU A 114 -6.96 10.07 15.71
C LEU A 114 -7.93 11.00 16.44
N LEU A 115 -8.42 10.55 17.57
CA LEU A 115 -9.32 11.29 18.45
C LEU A 115 -8.57 11.79 19.68
N LYS A 116 -9.08 12.86 20.31
CA LYS A 116 -8.57 13.32 21.61
C LYS A 116 -8.92 12.29 22.68
N LYS A 117 -7.91 11.88 23.44
CA LYS A 117 -8.08 11.01 24.61
C LYS A 117 -8.45 11.83 25.83
N THR A 118 -9.36 11.33 26.68
CA THR A 118 -9.63 11.89 28.00
C THR A 118 -8.36 11.88 28.84
N GLY A 119 -7.99 13.00 29.41
CA GLY A 119 -6.74 13.15 30.18
C GLY A 119 -5.50 13.49 29.35
N GLY A 120 -5.66 13.74 28.04
CA GLY A 120 -4.59 14.18 27.14
C GLY A 120 -4.08 13.11 26.20
N GLY A 121 -3.41 13.56 25.12
CA GLY A 121 -2.94 12.67 24.06
C GLY A 121 -4.03 12.30 23.06
N ARG A 122 -3.76 11.28 22.24
CA ARG A 122 -4.64 10.80 21.18
C ARG A 122 -4.84 9.30 21.24
N VAL A 123 -5.96 8.85 20.72
CA VAL A 123 -6.30 7.43 20.56
C VAL A 123 -6.77 7.19 19.12
N ALA A 124 -6.38 6.06 18.55
CA ALA A 124 -6.81 5.68 17.20
C ALA A 124 -8.24 5.11 17.27
N ALA A 125 -9.06 5.54 16.30
CA ALA A 125 -10.33 4.93 15.98
C ALA A 125 -10.23 4.33 14.58
N HIS A 126 -10.76 3.13 14.39
CA HIS A 126 -10.67 2.36 13.15
C HIS A 126 -12.07 2.02 12.61
N GLU A 127 -12.16 2.05 11.29
CA GLU A 127 -13.28 1.54 10.50
C GLU A 127 -12.80 0.35 9.67
#